data_ce491a97949263a5162843937dac5b72
#
_entry.id   ce491a97949263a5162843937dac5b72
#
_cell.length_a   1.000
_cell.length_b   1.000
_cell.length_c   1.000
_cell.angle_alpha   90.00
_cell.angle_beta   90.00
_cell.angle_gamma   90.00
#
_symmetry.space_group_name_H-M   'P 1'
#
loop_
_entity.id
_entity.type
_entity.pdbx_description
1 polymer ?
#
loop_
_entity_poly.entity_id
_entity_poly.type
_entity_poly.pdbx_seq_one_letter_code
_entity_poly.pdbx_strand_id
1 'polypeptide(L)'
;LVLSGDTGFYSGAEAASKAFLQEGWEVEYIPGVSSLSYFCARLGRSWQNVHSISSHGRSCDVVSHIRHYEDCFILLGGKGSVSALCRELVSNGLGNVKIWAGENFSYETERILCEATPAELLMEEEKRPFGSLACVIVKNPHAEETRIYLTKHPKDEDFIRGKVPMTKETIRRLSIEKLYIGNHSVCYDIGAGTGSVSVEMGLAIRRSCNEGSVYAIEREPEALELIRANVQKFHGNWEDIHIVEGEAPEAFEGLPAPTHAFIGGSGGKMKKLIGTLLNLNPAVR
;
A
#
# COMPACT_ATOMS: atom_id res chain seq x y z
N LEU A 1 -29.25 19.28 3.62
CA LEU A 1 -28.53 18.07 4.08
C LEU A 1 -27.41 18.52 5.02
N VAL A 2 -27.30 17.89 6.18
CA VAL A 2 -26.23 18.13 7.15
C VAL A 2 -25.32 16.92 7.17
N LEU A 3 -24.01 17.15 7.00
CA LEU A 3 -22.97 16.14 7.09
C LEU A 3 -21.99 16.52 8.21
N SER A 4 -21.41 15.53 8.86
CA SER A 4 -20.44 15.77 9.93
C SER A 4 -19.08 16.19 9.35
N GLY A 5 -18.44 17.19 9.93
CA GLY A 5 -17.09 17.62 9.59
C GLY A 5 -17.02 18.48 8.32
N ASP A 6 -15.89 18.45 7.67
CA ASP A 6 -15.63 19.15 6.42
C ASP A 6 -16.21 18.40 5.22
N THR A 7 -16.90 19.11 4.34
CA THR A 7 -17.55 18.51 3.14
C THR A 7 -16.56 17.94 2.14
N GLY A 8 -15.30 18.39 2.14
CA GLY A 8 -14.22 17.93 1.26
C GLY A 8 -13.32 16.86 1.89
N PHE A 9 -13.53 16.47 3.17
CA PHE A 9 -12.63 15.58 3.88
C PHE A 9 -13.30 14.23 4.18
N TYR A 10 -13.12 13.25 3.29
CA TYR A 10 -13.71 11.90 3.38
C TYR A 10 -15.22 11.89 3.68
N SER A 11 -15.92 12.86 3.14
CA SER A 11 -17.34 13.10 3.37
C SER A 11 -18.21 12.45 2.29
N GLY A 12 -19.44 12.11 2.62
CA GLY A 12 -20.46 11.71 1.65
C GLY A 12 -21.02 12.86 0.79
N ALA A 13 -20.50 14.08 0.93
CA ALA A 13 -21.00 15.28 0.25
C ALA A 13 -20.94 15.17 -1.27
N GLU A 14 -19.86 14.62 -1.83
CA GLU A 14 -19.70 14.45 -3.28
C GLU A 14 -20.77 13.51 -3.87
N ALA A 15 -21.00 12.35 -3.21
CA ALA A 15 -22.00 11.40 -3.65
C ALA A 15 -23.42 11.97 -3.54
N ALA A 16 -23.70 12.66 -2.43
CA ALA A 16 -24.98 13.33 -2.22
C ALA A 16 -25.22 14.43 -3.27
N SER A 17 -24.21 15.26 -3.55
CA SER A 17 -24.32 16.33 -4.56
C SER A 17 -24.59 15.79 -5.95
N LYS A 18 -23.92 14.70 -6.35
CA LYS A 18 -24.20 14.06 -7.66
C LYS A 18 -25.66 13.65 -7.77
N ALA A 19 -26.24 13.09 -6.71
CA ALA A 19 -27.67 12.71 -6.71
C ALA A 19 -28.58 13.93 -6.79
N PHE A 20 -28.34 14.99 -6.03
CA PHE A 20 -29.15 16.22 -6.07
C PHE A 20 -29.06 16.93 -7.43
N LEU A 21 -27.88 17.02 -8.01
CA LEU A 21 -27.68 17.64 -9.33
C LEU A 21 -28.40 16.85 -10.44
N GLN A 22 -28.47 15.53 -10.35
CA GLN A 22 -29.24 14.71 -11.30
C GLN A 22 -30.74 14.97 -11.23
N GLU A 23 -31.24 15.35 -10.07
CA GLU A 23 -32.63 15.74 -9.84
C GLU A 23 -32.91 17.21 -10.14
N GLY A 24 -31.92 17.96 -10.65
CA GLY A 24 -32.06 19.37 -11.03
C GLY A 24 -31.95 20.38 -9.88
N TRP A 25 -31.42 19.94 -8.71
CA TRP A 25 -31.19 20.85 -7.58
C TRP A 25 -29.89 21.64 -7.75
N GLU A 26 -29.90 22.88 -7.25
CA GLU A 26 -28.66 23.62 -7.03
C GLU A 26 -28.00 23.16 -5.72
N VAL A 27 -26.67 23.01 -5.73
CA VAL A 27 -25.91 22.55 -4.55
C VAL A 27 -24.87 23.58 -4.18
N GLU A 28 -24.96 24.06 -2.94
CA GLU A 28 -23.93 24.90 -2.31
C GLU A 28 -23.24 24.12 -1.21
N TYR A 29 -21.89 24.18 -1.16
CA TYR A 29 -21.09 23.56 -0.12
C TYR A 29 -20.72 24.57 0.95
N ILE A 30 -21.14 24.30 2.19
CA ILE A 30 -20.71 25.08 3.35
C ILE A 30 -19.63 24.25 4.07
N PRO A 31 -18.37 24.72 4.11
CA PRO A 31 -17.28 23.96 4.73
C PRO A 31 -17.42 23.90 6.24
N GLY A 32 -17.01 22.75 6.81
CA GLY A 32 -16.88 22.56 8.24
C GLY A 32 -15.42 22.36 8.65
N VAL A 33 -15.20 22.01 9.91
CA VAL A 33 -13.87 21.67 10.44
C VAL A 33 -13.65 20.17 10.30
N SER A 34 -12.58 19.76 9.60
CA SER A 34 -12.23 18.36 9.48
C SER A 34 -11.71 17.77 10.78
N SER A 35 -11.88 16.46 10.99
CA SER A 35 -11.29 15.76 12.14
C SER A 35 -9.76 15.90 12.18
N LEU A 36 -9.09 15.97 11.03
CA LEU A 36 -7.64 16.22 10.96
C LEU A 36 -7.27 17.60 11.51
N SER A 37 -7.92 18.68 11.02
CA SER A 37 -7.60 20.05 11.47
C SER A 37 -7.97 20.25 12.94
N TYR A 38 -9.11 19.69 13.38
CA TYR A 38 -9.52 19.72 14.79
C TYR A 38 -8.49 19.01 15.68
N PHE A 39 -8.12 17.77 15.33
CA PHE A 39 -7.18 16.99 16.12
C PHE A 39 -5.81 17.65 16.22
N CYS A 40 -5.26 18.13 15.10
CA CYS A 40 -3.99 18.87 15.11
C CYS A 40 -4.05 20.14 15.96
N ALA A 41 -5.15 20.88 15.92
CA ALA A 41 -5.35 22.05 16.78
C ALA A 41 -5.37 21.66 18.28
N ARG A 42 -6.05 20.56 18.62
CA ARG A 42 -6.06 20.04 20.01
C ARG A 42 -4.67 19.61 20.49
N LEU A 43 -3.81 19.14 19.58
CA LEU A 43 -2.43 18.75 19.85
C LEU A 43 -1.42 19.90 19.75
N GLY A 44 -1.85 21.11 19.37
CA GLY A 44 -0.98 22.28 19.21
C GLY A 44 0.03 22.12 18.07
N ARG A 45 -0.31 21.37 16.99
CA ARG A 45 0.58 21.10 15.87
C ARG A 45 -0.04 21.47 14.52
N SER A 46 0.83 21.75 13.53
CA SER A 46 0.42 21.92 12.14
C SER A 46 0.05 20.58 11.50
N TRP A 47 -0.91 20.60 10.56
CA TRP A 47 -1.29 19.43 9.74
C TRP A 47 -0.75 19.46 8.31
N GLN A 48 0.00 20.51 7.93
CA GLN A 48 0.48 20.71 6.56
C GLN A 48 1.33 19.56 6.01
N ASN A 49 2.12 18.91 6.87
CA ASN A 49 2.97 17.79 6.50
C ASN A 49 2.39 16.42 6.92
N VAL A 50 1.15 16.40 7.39
CA VAL A 50 0.49 15.16 7.81
C VAL A 50 -0.16 14.51 6.60
N HIS A 51 0.29 13.31 6.26
CA HIS A 51 -0.34 12.51 5.22
C HIS A 51 -1.65 11.93 5.74
N SER A 52 -2.75 12.18 5.04
CA SER A 52 -4.08 11.74 5.47
C SER A 52 -4.57 10.54 4.68
N ILE A 53 -5.04 9.53 5.38
CA ILE A 53 -5.63 8.31 4.81
C ILE A 53 -6.92 7.96 5.54
N SER A 54 -7.78 7.20 4.87
CA SER A 54 -9.01 6.71 5.46
C SER A 54 -9.12 5.20 5.25
N SER A 55 -9.23 4.47 6.37
CA SER A 55 -9.62 3.07 6.40
C SER A 55 -11.11 2.88 6.71
N HIS A 56 -11.87 3.97 6.75
CA HIS A 56 -13.30 3.95 7.01
C HIS A 56 -14.06 3.46 5.77
N GLY A 57 -14.53 2.20 5.81
CA GLY A 57 -15.30 1.60 4.71
C GLY A 57 -14.50 1.32 3.44
N ARG A 58 -13.17 1.33 3.51
CA ARG A 58 -12.26 1.07 2.39
C ARG A 58 -11.12 0.16 2.83
N SER A 59 -10.64 -0.69 1.92
CA SER A 59 -9.35 -1.35 2.09
C SER A 59 -8.24 -0.33 1.85
N CYS A 60 -7.28 -0.23 2.77
CA CYS A 60 -6.14 0.66 2.65
C CYS A 60 -4.93 0.00 3.30
N ASP A 61 -3.80 -0.05 2.62
CA ASP A 61 -2.53 -0.51 3.20
C ASP A 61 -1.93 0.58 4.10
N VAL A 62 -2.46 0.66 5.32
CA VAL A 62 -2.05 1.63 6.33
C VAL A 62 -0.57 1.48 6.69
N VAL A 63 -0.07 0.27 6.72
CA VAL A 63 1.32 -0.06 7.07
C VAL A 63 2.29 0.56 6.07
N SER A 64 2.03 0.42 4.77
CA SER A 64 2.87 1.04 3.73
C SER A 64 2.90 2.55 3.83
N HIS A 65 1.75 3.19 4.10
CA HIS A 65 1.70 4.63 4.31
C HIS A 65 2.55 5.07 5.51
N ILE A 66 2.43 4.40 6.66
CA ILE A 66 3.20 4.71 7.87
C ILE A 66 4.70 4.48 7.65
N ARG A 67 5.07 3.47 6.86
CA ARG A 67 6.49 3.26 6.49
C ARG A 67 7.04 4.37 5.61
N HIS A 68 6.19 5.02 4.82
CA HIS A 68 6.59 6.01 3.82
C HIS A 68 6.55 7.45 4.32
N TYR A 69 5.59 7.79 5.18
CA TYR A 69 5.39 9.14 5.69
C TYR A 69 5.70 9.22 7.18
N GLU A 70 6.39 10.29 7.58
CA GLU A 70 6.74 10.51 8.99
C GLU A 70 5.50 10.71 9.86
N ASP A 71 4.54 11.49 9.39
CA ASP A 71 3.28 11.76 10.08
C ASP A 71 2.09 11.32 9.23
N CYS A 72 1.31 10.37 9.73
CA CYS A 72 0.10 9.86 9.08
C CYS A 72 -1.12 10.11 9.96
N PHE A 73 -2.13 10.80 9.44
CA PHE A 73 -3.46 10.82 10.02
C PHE A 73 -4.29 9.69 9.41
N ILE A 74 -4.95 8.91 10.24
CA ILE A 74 -5.77 7.77 9.81
C ILE A 74 -7.18 7.95 10.38
N LEU A 75 -8.14 8.10 9.46
CA LEU A 75 -9.56 8.04 9.81
C LEU A 75 -9.96 6.58 9.93
N LEU A 76 -10.24 6.14 11.14
CA LEU A 76 -10.62 4.76 11.43
C LEU A 76 -12.13 4.57 11.32
N GLY A 77 -12.58 3.33 11.14
CA GLY A 77 -13.99 2.99 11.04
C GLY A 77 -14.35 1.76 11.86
N GLY A 78 -15.41 1.89 12.67
CA GLY A 78 -15.94 0.78 13.45
C GLY A 78 -15.26 0.56 14.80
N LYS A 79 -15.94 -0.20 15.66
CA LYS A 79 -15.41 -0.58 16.98
C LYS A 79 -14.20 -1.51 16.83
N GLY A 80 -13.19 -1.32 17.68
CA GLY A 80 -11.98 -2.15 17.71
C GLY A 80 -10.96 -1.83 16.59
N SER A 81 -11.21 -0.81 15.77
CA SER A 81 -10.30 -0.40 14.68
C SER A 81 -8.94 0.08 15.20
N VAL A 82 -8.91 0.75 16.35
CA VAL A 82 -7.65 1.18 17.01
C VAL A 82 -6.82 -0.03 17.44
N SER A 83 -7.44 -1.02 18.10
CA SER A 83 -6.76 -2.26 18.49
C SER A 83 -6.27 -3.07 17.30
N ALA A 84 -7.06 -3.14 16.22
CA ALA A 84 -6.67 -3.83 14.99
C ALA A 84 -5.43 -3.17 14.37
N LEU A 85 -5.44 -1.85 14.22
CA LEU A 85 -4.30 -1.08 13.74
C LEU A 85 -3.04 -1.32 14.59
N CYS A 86 -3.16 -1.26 15.93
CA CYS A 86 -2.01 -1.46 16.80
C CYS A 86 -1.40 -2.86 16.66
N ARG A 87 -2.23 -3.91 16.55
CA ARG A 87 -1.75 -5.29 16.30
C ARG A 87 -1.06 -5.39 14.95
N GLU A 88 -1.63 -4.80 13.93
CA GLU A 88 -1.05 -4.77 12.58
C GLU A 88 0.30 -4.05 12.58
N LEU A 89 0.44 -2.91 13.24
CA LEU A 89 1.70 -2.20 13.39
C LEU A 89 2.77 -3.04 14.09
N VAL A 90 2.42 -3.70 15.20
CA VAL A 90 3.35 -4.58 15.93
C VAL A 90 3.79 -5.76 15.06
N SER A 91 2.86 -6.45 14.39
CA SER A 91 3.17 -7.61 13.53
C SER A 91 4.04 -7.24 12.32
N ASN A 92 4.00 -5.99 11.89
CA ASN A 92 4.79 -5.46 10.79
C ASN A 92 6.08 -4.74 11.21
N GLY A 93 6.52 -4.88 12.48
CA GLY A 93 7.77 -4.31 12.98
C GLY A 93 7.72 -2.80 13.25
N LEU A 94 6.52 -2.21 13.30
CA LEU A 94 6.29 -0.79 13.62
C LEU A 94 5.88 -0.56 15.09
N GLY A 95 6.35 -1.42 16.00
CA GLY A 95 6.04 -1.31 17.43
C GLY A 95 6.60 -0.07 18.13
N ASN A 96 7.55 0.64 17.53
CA ASN A 96 8.21 1.83 18.09
C ASN A 96 7.64 3.16 17.59
N VAL A 97 6.64 3.15 16.71
CA VAL A 97 5.99 4.38 16.26
C VAL A 97 5.25 5.05 17.43
N LYS A 98 5.04 6.35 17.33
CA LYS A 98 4.27 7.11 18.31
C LYS A 98 2.87 7.37 17.77
N ILE A 99 1.86 7.17 18.62
CA ILE A 99 0.45 7.30 18.26
C ILE A 99 -0.22 8.32 19.17
N TRP A 100 -0.95 9.23 18.58
CA TRP A 100 -1.96 10.05 19.20
C TRP A 100 -3.30 9.49 18.76
N ALA A 101 -4.19 9.16 19.68
CA ALA A 101 -5.50 8.61 19.39
C ALA A 101 -6.59 9.51 19.93
N GLY A 102 -7.60 9.80 19.12
CA GLY A 102 -8.72 10.64 19.53
C GLY A 102 -10.06 10.07 19.09
N GLU A 103 -11.08 10.31 19.90
CA GLU A 103 -12.46 9.92 19.60
C GLU A 103 -13.45 11.01 20.02
N ASN A 104 -14.62 11.01 19.38
CA ASN A 104 -15.75 11.87 19.71
C ASN A 104 -15.39 13.36 19.79
N PHE A 105 -14.63 13.85 18.83
CA PHE A 105 -14.20 15.26 18.79
C PHE A 105 -15.38 16.22 18.87
N SER A 106 -15.24 17.27 19.70
CA SER A 106 -16.25 18.27 20.00
C SER A 106 -17.50 17.78 20.76
N TYR A 107 -17.58 16.50 21.11
CA TYR A 107 -18.63 15.99 22.01
C TYR A 107 -18.15 16.06 23.46
N GLU A 108 -19.10 16.01 24.41
CA GLU A 108 -18.80 15.93 25.85
C GLU A 108 -17.95 14.70 26.22
N THR A 109 -18.04 13.67 25.39
CA THR A 109 -17.30 12.41 25.55
C THR A 109 -15.97 12.40 24.80
N GLU A 110 -15.48 13.57 24.36
CA GLU A 110 -14.18 13.69 23.70
C GLU A 110 -13.07 13.07 24.55
N ARG A 111 -12.24 12.24 23.91
CA ARG A 111 -11.06 11.67 24.51
C ARG A 111 -9.89 11.77 23.57
N ILE A 112 -8.75 12.21 24.09
CA ILE A 112 -7.47 12.28 23.37
C ILE A 112 -6.41 11.60 24.23
N LEU A 113 -5.74 10.59 23.69
CA LEU A 113 -4.52 10.00 24.23
C LEU A 113 -3.34 10.47 23.43
N CYS A 114 -2.29 10.89 24.13
CA CYS A 114 -1.10 11.48 23.52
C CYS A 114 0.09 10.53 23.64
N GLU A 115 0.83 10.40 22.55
CA GLU A 115 2.17 9.84 22.47
C GLU A 115 2.35 8.44 23.07
N ALA A 116 1.46 7.53 22.74
CA ALA A 116 1.55 6.12 23.10
C ALA A 116 2.23 5.31 22.00
N THR A 117 2.93 4.24 22.37
CA THR A 117 3.31 3.16 21.44
C THR A 117 2.10 2.27 21.12
N PRO A 118 2.14 1.47 20.03
CA PRO A 118 1.08 0.50 19.75
C PRO A 118 0.77 -0.43 20.93
N ALA A 119 1.78 -0.88 21.68
CA ALA A 119 1.60 -1.76 22.84
C ALA A 119 0.93 -1.04 24.02
N GLU A 120 1.35 0.19 24.32
CA GLU A 120 0.73 1.01 25.38
C GLU A 120 -0.72 1.35 25.03
N LEU A 121 -1.00 1.64 23.75
CA LEU A 121 -2.36 1.93 23.30
C LEU A 121 -3.28 0.69 23.38
N LEU A 122 -2.75 -0.52 23.12
CA LEU A 122 -3.48 -1.77 23.33
C LEU A 122 -3.86 -1.96 24.81
N MET A 123 -2.96 -1.66 25.75
CA MET A 123 -3.28 -1.73 27.19
C MET A 123 -4.36 -0.73 27.61
N GLU A 124 -4.37 0.46 27.00
CA GLU A 124 -5.43 1.44 27.25
C GLU A 124 -6.77 1.02 26.63
N GLU A 125 -6.75 0.39 25.46
CA GLU A 125 -7.92 -0.20 24.80
C GLU A 125 -8.58 -1.32 25.64
N GLU A 126 -7.79 -2.13 26.36
CA GLU A 126 -8.32 -3.16 27.25
C GLU A 126 -9.09 -2.55 28.43
N LYS A 127 -8.66 -1.40 28.95
CA LYS A 127 -9.33 -0.71 30.05
C LYS A 127 -10.57 0.06 29.58
N ARG A 128 -10.44 0.77 28.46
CA ARG A 128 -11.50 1.59 27.89
C ARG A 128 -11.37 1.60 26.36
N PRO A 129 -12.08 0.72 25.65
CA PRO A 129 -12.07 0.66 24.21
C PRO A 129 -12.47 1.97 23.54
N PHE A 130 -11.85 2.30 22.41
CA PHE A 130 -12.28 3.41 21.57
C PHE A 130 -13.58 3.08 20.84
N GLY A 131 -14.41 4.08 20.67
CA GLY A 131 -15.67 4.00 19.92
C GLY A 131 -15.46 3.93 18.40
N SER A 132 -16.56 4.01 17.67
CA SER A 132 -16.55 3.97 16.20
C SER A 132 -16.11 5.29 15.55
N LEU A 133 -16.12 6.40 16.29
CA LEU A 133 -15.71 7.73 15.83
C LEU A 133 -14.27 8.05 16.28
N ALA A 134 -13.37 7.12 15.97
CA ALA A 134 -11.95 7.26 16.33
C ALA A 134 -11.09 7.62 15.12
N CYS A 135 -10.03 8.38 15.38
CA CYS A 135 -8.93 8.60 14.44
C CYS A 135 -7.61 8.63 15.19
N VAL A 136 -6.54 8.42 14.46
CA VAL A 136 -5.18 8.45 15.02
C VAL A 136 -4.25 9.30 14.18
N ILE A 137 -3.21 9.86 14.81
CA ILE A 137 -2.01 10.34 14.13
C ILE A 137 -0.88 9.42 14.55
N VAL A 138 -0.19 8.85 13.56
CA VAL A 138 0.96 7.99 13.77
C VAL A 138 2.20 8.71 13.30
N LYS A 139 3.21 8.81 14.15
CA LYS A 139 4.53 9.33 13.80
C LYS A 139 5.53 8.19 13.72
N ASN A 140 6.12 8.02 12.53
CA ASN A 140 7.22 7.10 12.29
C ASN A 140 8.53 7.88 12.11
N PRO A 141 9.41 7.92 13.12
CA PRO A 141 10.67 8.65 13.00
C PRO A 141 11.65 8.06 11.98
N HIS A 142 11.40 6.81 11.52
CA HIS A 142 12.23 6.09 10.56
C HIS A 142 11.65 6.07 9.14
N ALA A 143 10.61 6.86 8.85
CA ALA A 143 9.98 6.91 7.52
C ALA A 143 10.97 7.36 6.43
N GLU A 144 11.90 8.28 6.74
CA GLU A 144 12.92 8.73 5.81
C GLU A 144 13.90 7.61 5.46
N GLU A 145 14.33 6.82 6.43
CA GLU A 145 15.20 5.66 6.22
C GLU A 145 14.52 4.64 5.28
N THR A 146 13.25 4.39 5.49
CA THR A 146 12.44 3.52 4.64
C THR A 146 12.33 4.08 3.22
N ARG A 147 12.09 5.37 3.05
CA ARG A 147 12.07 6.01 1.72
C ARG A 147 13.42 5.90 1.01
N ILE A 148 14.51 6.15 1.71
CA ILE A 148 15.86 6.00 1.16
C ILE A 148 16.11 4.56 0.73
N TYR A 149 15.72 3.58 1.55
CA TYR A 149 15.81 2.17 1.20
C TYR A 149 15.01 1.83 -0.07
N LEU A 150 13.75 2.26 -0.15
CA LEU A 150 12.89 2.03 -1.30
C LEU A 150 13.38 2.73 -2.58
N THR A 151 14.11 3.84 -2.47
CA THR A 151 14.70 4.53 -3.64
C THR A 151 15.99 3.88 -4.13
N LYS A 152 16.65 3.05 -3.31
CA LYS A 152 17.82 2.30 -3.73
C LYS A 152 17.39 1.10 -4.57
N HIS A 153 18.02 0.95 -5.73
CA HIS A 153 17.92 -0.28 -6.51
C HIS A 153 18.85 -1.32 -5.91
N PRO A 154 18.38 -2.55 -5.62
CA PRO A 154 19.25 -3.62 -5.16
C PRO A 154 20.35 -3.93 -6.17
N LYS A 155 21.59 -4.09 -5.69
CA LYS A 155 22.70 -4.52 -6.52
C LYS A 155 22.63 -6.02 -6.79
N ASP A 156 23.40 -6.49 -7.75
CA ASP A 156 23.47 -7.93 -8.05
C ASP A 156 23.96 -8.76 -6.86
N GLU A 157 24.83 -8.22 -6.02
CA GLU A 157 25.37 -8.86 -4.82
C GLU A 157 24.36 -8.96 -3.66
N ASP A 158 23.31 -8.15 -3.69
CA ASP A 158 22.29 -8.17 -2.66
C ASP A 158 21.31 -9.34 -2.81
N PHE A 159 21.26 -9.97 -3.99
CA PHE A 159 20.34 -11.09 -4.24
C PHE A 159 20.94 -12.43 -3.82
N ILE A 160 20.09 -13.32 -3.31
CA ILE A 160 20.40 -14.74 -3.12
C ILE A 160 20.47 -15.38 -4.52
N ARG A 161 21.57 -16.04 -4.81
CA ARG A 161 21.87 -16.59 -6.14
C ARG A 161 22.11 -18.08 -6.09
N GLY A 162 21.73 -18.75 -7.17
CA GLY A 162 22.04 -20.16 -7.44
C GLY A 162 22.65 -20.32 -8.83
N LYS A 163 22.32 -21.41 -9.49
CA LYS A 163 22.75 -21.67 -10.88
C LYS A 163 21.82 -20.99 -11.90
N VAL A 164 20.66 -20.51 -11.46
CA VAL A 164 19.66 -19.86 -12.31
C VAL A 164 20.19 -18.50 -12.80
N PRO A 165 20.05 -18.17 -14.09
CA PRO A 165 20.41 -16.86 -14.60
C PRO A 165 19.66 -15.73 -13.90
N MET A 166 20.34 -14.59 -13.73
CA MET A 166 19.76 -13.38 -13.13
C MET A 166 19.93 -12.19 -14.08
N THR A 167 18.88 -11.42 -14.25
CA THR A 167 18.94 -10.15 -14.99
C THR A 167 19.86 -9.19 -14.25
N LYS A 168 20.90 -8.70 -14.95
CA LYS A 168 21.91 -7.82 -14.38
C LYS A 168 21.35 -6.47 -13.97
N GLU A 169 21.93 -5.88 -12.91
CA GLU A 169 21.47 -4.63 -12.30
C GLU A 169 21.12 -3.55 -13.32
N THR A 170 22.02 -3.22 -14.25
CA THR A 170 21.81 -2.15 -15.23
C THR A 170 20.60 -2.43 -16.12
N ILE A 171 20.45 -3.68 -16.61
CA ILE A 171 19.33 -4.07 -17.46
C ILE A 171 18.03 -4.08 -16.63
N ARG A 172 18.08 -4.62 -15.43
CA ARG A 172 16.93 -4.68 -14.50
C ARG A 172 16.40 -3.28 -14.20
N ARG A 173 17.27 -2.36 -13.77
CA ARG A 173 16.91 -0.96 -13.49
C ARG A 173 16.30 -0.26 -14.70
N LEU A 174 16.96 -0.37 -15.88
CA LEU A 174 16.46 0.23 -17.10
C LEU A 174 15.08 -0.34 -17.49
N SER A 175 14.87 -1.64 -17.32
CA SER A 175 13.59 -2.29 -17.62
C SER A 175 12.48 -1.76 -16.72
N ILE A 176 12.71 -1.68 -15.40
CA ILE A 176 11.74 -1.16 -14.43
C ILE A 176 11.41 0.31 -14.73
N GLU A 177 12.41 1.13 -15.02
CA GLU A 177 12.20 2.53 -15.39
C GLU A 177 11.33 2.68 -16.65
N LYS A 178 11.59 1.87 -17.68
CA LYS A 178 10.83 1.89 -18.93
C LYS A 178 9.42 1.34 -18.84
N LEU A 179 9.14 0.52 -17.85
CA LEU A 179 7.80 0.00 -17.59
C LEU A 179 6.86 1.08 -17.04
N TYR A 180 7.37 2.15 -16.41
CA TYR A 180 6.54 3.20 -15.79
C TYR A 180 5.46 2.64 -14.85
N ILE A 181 5.88 1.75 -13.95
CA ILE A 181 4.97 1.11 -12.97
C ILE A 181 4.35 2.20 -12.08
N GLY A 182 3.04 2.20 -11.99
CA GLY A 182 2.25 3.19 -11.26
C GLY A 182 1.16 2.56 -10.40
N ASN A 183 0.19 3.39 -9.99
CA ASN A 183 -0.96 2.95 -9.18
C ASN A 183 -1.74 1.84 -9.87
N HIS A 184 -2.18 0.85 -9.10
CA HIS A 184 -2.98 -0.30 -9.55
C HIS A 184 -2.32 -1.11 -10.68
N SER A 185 -0.97 -1.07 -10.77
CA SER A 185 -0.25 -1.88 -11.74
C SER A 185 -0.38 -3.36 -11.42
N VAL A 186 -0.75 -4.14 -12.41
CA VAL A 186 -0.67 -5.61 -12.40
C VAL A 186 0.53 -6.00 -13.26
N CYS A 187 1.61 -6.43 -12.62
CA CYS A 187 2.88 -6.70 -13.27
C CYS A 187 3.10 -8.22 -13.43
N TYR A 188 3.44 -8.64 -14.63
CA TYR A 188 3.88 -10.02 -14.88
C TYR A 188 5.39 -10.05 -15.09
N ASP A 189 6.09 -10.89 -14.33
CA ASP A 189 7.50 -11.24 -14.54
C ASP A 189 7.55 -12.68 -15.07
N ILE A 190 7.70 -12.83 -16.38
CA ILE A 190 7.57 -14.09 -17.10
C ILE A 190 8.94 -14.73 -17.26
N GLY A 191 9.13 -15.92 -16.68
CA GLY A 191 10.44 -16.56 -16.54
C GLY A 191 11.27 -15.81 -15.49
N ALA A 192 10.71 -15.67 -14.28
CA ALA A 192 11.20 -14.80 -13.23
C ALA A 192 12.60 -15.20 -12.70
N GLY A 193 13.04 -16.42 -12.91
CA GLY A 193 14.37 -16.91 -12.56
C GLY A 193 14.68 -16.73 -11.08
N THR A 194 15.60 -15.85 -10.72
CA THR A 194 15.92 -15.53 -9.33
C THR A 194 14.89 -14.62 -8.65
N GLY A 195 13.89 -14.11 -9.37
CA GLY A 195 12.93 -13.12 -8.88
C GLY A 195 13.48 -11.70 -8.76
N SER A 196 14.64 -11.43 -9.33
CA SER A 196 15.28 -10.11 -9.18
C SER A 196 14.48 -8.98 -9.83
N VAL A 197 13.80 -9.24 -10.95
CA VAL A 197 12.89 -8.28 -11.60
C VAL A 197 11.58 -8.17 -10.81
N SER A 198 11.02 -9.29 -10.34
CA SER A 198 9.83 -9.30 -9.48
C SER A 198 10.04 -8.44 -8.22
N VAL A 199 11.20 -8.57 -7.56
CA VAL A 199 11.57 -7.75 -6.39
C VAL A 199 11.59 -6.26 -6.75
N GLU A 200 12.22 -5.88 -7.85
CA GLU A 200 12.28 -4.48 -8.29
C GLU A 200 10.90 -3.92 -8.71
N MET A 201 10.05 -4.73 -9.35
CA MET A 201 8.66 -4.37 -9.63
C MET A 201 7.91 -4.08 -8.34
N GLY A 202 8.03 -4.96 -7.34
CA GLY A 202 7.45 -4.76 -6.03
C GLY A 202 7.96 -3.50 -5.33
N LEU A 203 9.28 -3.24 -5.35
CA LEU A 203 9.84 -2.00 -4.82
C LEU A 203 9.32 -0.76 -5.56
N ALA A 204 9.13 -0.83 -6.89
CA ALA A 204 8.57 0.27 -7.67
C ALA A 204 7.12 0.57 -7.28
N ILE A 205 6.29 -0.44 -7.07
CA ILE A 205 4.91 -0.29 -6.56
C ILE A 205 4.94 0.36 -5.17
N ARG A 206 5.76 -0.12 -4.24
CA ARG A 206 5.84 0.38 -2.86
C ARG A 206 6.36 1.81 -2.74
N ARG A 207 7.23 2.27 -3.66
CA ARG A 207 7.73 3.66 -3.69
C ARG A 207 6.63 4.70 -3.76
N SER A 208 5.51 4.36 -4.36
CA SER A 208 4.39 5.27 -4.58
C SER A 208 3.23 5.03 -3.61
N CYS A 209 3.41 4.17 -2.58
CA CYS A 209 2.32 3.70 -1.70
C CYS A 209 1.13 3.17 -2.51
N ASN A 210 1.41 2.45 -3.58
CA ASN A 210 0.42 2.06 -4.58
C ASN A 210 -0.19 0.70 -4.28
N GLU A 211 -1.45 0.58 -4.56
CA GLU A 211 -2.15 -0.70 -4.63
C GLU A 211 -1.82 -1.33 -5.98
N GLY A 212 -0.90 -2.26 -6.02
CA GLY A 212 -0.52 -3.00 -7.21
C GLY A 212 -0.05 -4.40 -6.85
N SER A 213 0.08 -5.27 -7.84
CA SER A 213 0.50 -6.65 -7.64
C SER A 213 1.54 -7.10 -8.66
N VAL A 214 2.38 -8.04 -8.25
CA VAL A 214 3.39 -8.68 -9.10
C VAL A 214 3.12 -10.17 -9.15
N TYR A 215 3.10 -10.73 -10.34
CA TYR A 215 2.99 -12.17 -10.58
C TYR A 215 4.31 -12.67 -11.15
N ALA A 216 5.10 -13.31 -10.30
CA ALA A 216 6.37 -13.95 -10.65
C ALA A 216 6.09 -15.35 -11.19
N ILE A 217 6.13 -15.52 -12.51
CA ILE A 217 5.76 -16.75 -13.21
C ILE A 217 7.01 -17.54 -13.54
N GLU A 218 7.15 -18.73 -12.97
CA GLU A 218 8.33 -19.58 -13.14
C GLU A 218 7.95 -21.05 -13.04
N ARG A 219 8.64 -21.91 -13.75
CA ARG A 219 8.38 -23.37 -13.75
C ARG A 219 9.48 -24.21 -13.10
N GLU A 220 10.69 -23.67 -13.01
CA GLU A 220 11.85 -24.42 -12.50
C GLU A 220 11.86 -24.40 -10.97
N PRO A 221 11.87 -25.58 -10.29
CA PRO A 221 11.80 -25.63 -8.82
C PRO A 221 12.93 -24.88 -8.11
N GLU A 222 14.17 -24.95 -8.60
CA GLU A 222 15.31 -24.20 -8.02
C GLU A 222 15.07 -22.68 -8.11
N ALA A 223 14.49 -22.20 -9.20
CA ALA A 223 14.15 -20.80 -9.38
C ALA A 223 13.03 -20.35 -8.44
N LEU A 224 11.99 -21.16 -8.26
CA LEU A 224 10.89 -20.87 -7.32
C LEU A 224 11.39 -20.70 -5.89
N GLU A 225 12.33 -21.52 -5.43
CA GLU A 225 12.97 -21.37 -4.12
C GLU A 225 13.75 -20.05 -4.01
N LEU A 226 14.49 -19.68 -5.06
CA LEU A 226 15.23 -18.43 -5.10
C LEU A 226 14.29 -17.22 -5.09
N ILE A 227 13.17 -17.26 -5.83
CA ILE A 227 12.14 -16.22 -5.82
C ILE A 227 11.61 -16.03 -4.39
N ARG A 228 11.19 -17.12 -3.73
CA ARG A 228 10.68 -17.07 -2.34
C ARG A 228 11.70 -16.43 -1.40
N ALA A 229 12.96 -16.86 -1.47
CA ALA A 229 14.03 -16.36 -0.61
C ALA A 229 14.32 -14.87 -0.85
N ASN A 230 14.36 -14.42 -2.11
CA ASN A 230 14.60 -13.03 -2.45
C ASN A 230 13.39 -12.15 -2.10
N VAL A 231 12.18 -12.58 -2.39
CA VAL A 231 10.96 -11.86 -1.98
C VAL A 231 10.92 -11.70 -0.46
N GLN A 232 11.17 -12.76 0.30
CA GLN A 232 11.24 -12.69 1.76
C GLN A 232 12.32 -11.72 2.25
N LYS A 233 13.49 -11.73 1.63
CA LYS A 233 14.61 -10.84 1.99
C LYS A 233 14.29 -9.37 1.78
N PHE A 234 13.65 -9.00 0.67
CA PHE A 234 13.43 -7.61 0.28
C PHE A 234 12.05 -7.06 0.67
N HIS A 235 11.06 -7.90 0.78
CA HIS A 235 9.67 -7.50 1.01
C HIS A 235 9.07 -8.03 2.32
N GLY A 236 9.71 -9.03 2.96
CA GLY A 236 9.21 -9.64 4.18
C GLY A 236 7.83 -10.28 3.93
N ASN A 237 6.84 -9.90 4.71
CA ASN A 237 5.47 -10.43 4.62
C ASN A 237 4.56 -9.62 3.68
N TRP A 238 5.09 -8.92 2.69
CA TRP A 238 4.26 -8.21 1.74
C TRP A 238 3.59 -9.21 0.77
N GLU A 239 2.25 -9.21 0.77
CA GLU A 239 1.43 -10.22 0.09
C GLU A 239 1.19 -9.93 -1.40
N ASP A 240 1.59 -8.75 -1.91
CA ASP A 240 1.30 -8.34 -3.28
C ASP A 240 2.27 -8.91 -4.33
N ILE A 241 3.26 -9.73 -3.94
CA ILE A 241 4.09 -10.53 -4.85
C ILE A 241 3.61 -11.98 -4.80
N HIS A 242 2.93 -12.40 -5.86
CA HIS A 242 2.40 -13.73 -6.03
C HIS A 242 3.38 -14.58 -6.84
N ILE A 243 3.76 -15.74 -6.31
CA ILE A 243 4.63 -16.67 -7.01
C ILE A 243 3.74 -17.69 -7.70
N VAL A 244 3.81 -17.72 -9.03
CA VAL A 244 3.00 -18.59 -9.89
C VAL A 244 3.88 -19.65 -10.49
N GLU A 245 3.69 -20.91 -10.01
CA GLU A 245 4.37 -22.06 -10.56
C GLU A 245 3.71 -22.51 -11.84
N GLY A 246 4.45 -22.50 -12.94
CA GLY A 246 3.94 -22.94 -14.22
C GLY A 246 4.67 -22.36 -15.42
N GLU A 247 4.34 -22.91 -16.59
CA GLU A 247 4.87 -22.41 -17.86
C GLU A 247 3.92 -21.40 -18.51
N ALA A 248 4.46 -20.26 -18.88
CA ALA A 248 3.71 -19.24 -19.61
C ALA A 248 3.56 -19.62 -21.12
N PRO A 249 2.41 -19.32 -21.74
CA PRO A 249 1.30 -18.52 -21.25
C PRO A 249 0.22 -19.29 -20.47
N GLU A 250 0.30 -20.62 -20.36
CA GLU A 250 -0.71 -21.45 -19.71
C GLU A 250 -0.91 -21.05 -18.24
N ALA A 251 0.17 -20.65 -17.56
CA ALA A 251 0.16 -20.16 -16.18
C ALA A 251 -0.56 -18.80 -15.98
N PHE A 252 -1.05 -18.15 -17.03
CA PHE A 252 -1.82 -16.92 -16.91
C PHE A 252 -3.29 -17.15 -16.55
N GLU A 253 -3.76 -18.40 -16.62
CA GLU A 253 -5.15 -18.76 -16.33
C GLU A 253 -5.54 -18.37 -14.90
N GLY A 254 -6.65 -17.65 -14.78
CA GLY A 254 -7.16 -17.16 -13.48
C GLY A 254 -6.45 -15.94 -12.90
N LEU A 255 -5.39 -15.44 -13.51
CA LEU A 255 -4.71 -14.23 -13.07
C LEU A 255 -5.43 -12.97 -13.59
N PRO A 256 -5.36 -11.85 -12.85
CA PRO A 256 -5.86 -10.56 -13.35
C PRO A 256 -5.10 -10.13 -14.61
N ALA A 257 -5.77 -9.49 -15.57
CA ALA A 257 -5.15 -9.02 -16.81
C ALA A 257 -3.96 -8.09 -16.52
N PRO A 258 -2.77 -8.35 -17.10
CA PRO A 258 -1.58 -7.56 -16.79
C PRO A 258 -1.66 -6.15 -17.41
N THR A 259 -1.21 -5.16 -16.66
CA THR A 259 -0.95 -3.81 -17.18
C THR A 259 0.49 -3.66 -17.67
N HIS A 260 1.40 -4.44 -17.08
CA HIS A 260 2.83 -4.44 -17.37
C HIS A 260 3.36 -5.87 -17.43
N ALA A 261 4.26 -6.13 -18.36
CA ALA A 261 4.89 -7.45 -18.49
C ALA A 261 6.37 -7.34 -18.83
N PHE A 262 7.19 -8.09 -18.10
CA PHE A 262 8.60 -8.32 -18.42
C PHE A 262 8.75 -9.79 -18.82
N ILE A 263 9.40 -10.03 -19.95
CA ILE A 263 9.67 -11.39 -20.44
C ILE A 263 11.16 -11.67 -20.30
N GLY A 264 11.54 -12.27 -19.15
CA GLY A 264 12.90 -12.67 -18.85
C GLY A 264 13.31 -13.97 -19.57
N GLY A 265 12.34 -14.87 -19.77
CA GLY A 265 12.52 -16.13 -20.46
C GLY A 265 11.29 -16.51 -21.25
N SER A 266 11.43 -16.83 -22.55
CA SER A 266 10.28 -17.17 -23.41
C SER A 266 10.17 -18.67 -23.73
N GLY A 267 11.20 -19.46 -23.43
CA GLY A 267 11.25 -20.87 -23.84
C GLY A 267 11.02 -21.09 -25.35
N GLY A 268 11.38 -20.08 -26.18
CA GLY A 268 11.11 -20.10 -27.62
C GLY A 268 9.69 -19.71 -28.04
N LYS A 269 8.81 -19.38 -27.08
CA LYS A 269 7.38 -19.08 -27.32
C LYS A 269 7.06 -17.57 -27.39
N MET A 270 8.04 -16.69 -27.65
CA MET A 270 7.90 -15.22 -27.58
C MET A 270 6.66 -14.71 -28.33
N LYS A 271 6.43 -15.16 -29.58
CA LYS A 271 5.27 -14.72 -30.38
C LYS A 271 3.93 -15.09 -29.72
N LYS A 272 3.84 -16.31 -29.16
CA LYS A 272 2.64 -16.78 -28.43
C LYS A 272 2.41 -15.96 -27.16
N LEU A 273 3.48 -15.71 -26.39
CA LEU A 273 3.42 -14.89 -25.17
C LEU A 273 2.90 -13.49 -25.45
N ILE A 274 3.50 -12.79 -26.42
CA ILE A 274 3.07 -11.42 -26.80
C ILE A 274 1.61 -11.44 -27.27
N GLY A 275 1.23 -12.40 -28.13
CA GLY A 275 -0.16 -12.51 -28.59
C GLY A 275 -1.16 -12.73 -27.45
N THR A 276 -0.81 -13.59 -26.48
CA THR A 276 -1.68 -13.83 -25.32
C THR A 276 -1.77 -12.59 -24.41
N LEU A 277 -0.65 -11.92 -24.14
CA LEU A 277 -0.65 -10.69 -23.34
C LEU A 277 -1.51 -9.59 -23.96
N LEU A 278 -1.39 -9.36 -25.27
CA LEU A 278 -2.21 -8.38 -25.99
C LEU A 278 -3.69 -8.74 -26.04
N ASN A 279 -4.02 -10.04 -26.04
CA ASN A 279 -5.42 -10.48 -25.94
C ASN A 279 -6.00 -10.25 -24.53
N LEU A 280 -5.19 -10.41 -23.47
CA LEU A 280 -5.59 -10.15 -22.09
C LEU A 280 -5.76 -8.65 -21.84
N ASN A 281 -4.84 -7.84 -22.35
CA ASN A 281 -4.88 -6.38 -22.27
C ASN A 281 -4.17 -5.77 -23.49
N PRO A 282 -4.91 -5.19 -24.45
CA PRO A 282 -4.30 -4.53 -25.62
C PRO A 282 -3.40 -3.34 -25.28
N ALA A 283 -3.53 -2.76 -24.09
CA ALA A 283 -2.73 -1.64 -23.60
C ALA A 283 -1.54 -2.07 -22.71
N VAL A 284 -1.25 -3.39 -22.60
CA VAL A 284 -0.11 -3.89 -21.80
C VAL A 284 1.20 -3.30 -22.30
N ARG A 285 2.09 -2.93 -21.38
CA ARG A 285 3.41 -2.34 -21.65
C ARG A 285 4.52 -3.33 -21.41
#